data_ea56dda05f263ebea1958c34001d15a9
#
_entry.id   ea56dda05f263ebea1958c34001d15a9
#
_cell.length_a   1.000
_cell.length_b   1.000
_cell.length_c   1.000
_cell.angle_alpha   90.00
_cell.angle_beta   90.00
_cell.angle_gamma   90.00
#
_symmetry.space_group_name_H-M   'P 1'
#
loop_
_entity.id
_entity.type
_entity.pdbx_description
1 polymer ?
#
loop_
_entity_poly.entity_id
_entity_poly.type
_entity_poly.pdbx_seq_one_letter_code
_entity_poly.pdbx_strand_id
1 'polypeptide(L)'
;MKQAYRVLAFLVAAGVMLQAASVAYGMFGLLKWVDEGGTLDKSTDVTPDLGGFIGFSVHAVGGIFIVPLIALLLLISSFFAKVPGGIKWALIVFGVTVLQVALGLFSHEVAGLGWLHGLNALLVFGTAVTAAMRVTRAVANSNKDVADEPLPAATVS
;
A
#
# COMPACT_ATOMS: atom_id res chain seq x y z
N MET A 1 16.39 10.36 -6.30
CA MET A 1 14.90 10.38 -6.33
C MET A 1 14.29 9.09 -6.89
N LYS A 2 14.83 8.42 -7.95
CA LYS A 2 14.28 7.14 -8.46
C LYS A 2 14.18 6.06 -7.36
N GLN A 3 15.23 5.94 -6.52
CA GLN A 3 15.22 4.96 -5.42
C GLN A 3 14.18 5.30 -4.35
N ALA A 4 14.00 6.57 -3.98
CA ALA A 4 12.98 7.01 -3.03
C ALA A 4 11.58 6.66 -3.54
N TYR A 5 11.27 6.94 -4.81
CA TYR A 5 10.02 6.55 -5.46
C TYR A 5 9.78 5.02 -5.35
N ARG A 6 10.80 4.22 -5.68
CA ARG A 6 10.70 2.76 -5.62
C ARG A 6 10.43 2.25 -4.20
N VAL A 7 11.18 2.79 -3.22
CA VAL A 7 11.01 2.41 -1.81
C VAL A 7 9.63 2.79 -1.30
N LEU A 8 9.16 4.02 -1.57
CA LEU A 8 7.83 4.46 -1.16
C LEU A 8 6.72 3.59 -1.78
N ALA A 9 6.85 3.22 -3.06
CA ALA A 9 5.88 2.33 -3.70
C ALA A 9 5.86 0.93 -3.05
N PHE A 10 7.02 0.36 -2.70
CA PHE A 10 7.07 -0.89 -1.95
C PHE A 10 6.55 -0.75 -0.51
N LEU A 11 6.77 0.39 0.14
CA LEU A 11 6.21 0.65 1.47
C LEU A 11 4.68 0.71 1.44
N VAL A 12 4.06 1.27 0.38
CA VAL A 12 2.59 1.19 0.22
C VAL A 12 2.16 -0.27 0.11
N ALA A 13 2.81 -1.08 -0.74
CA ALA A 13 2.47 -2.49 -0.89
C ALA A 13 2.65 -3.27 0.42
N ALA A 14 3.76 -3.08 1.12
CA ALA A 14 4.01 -3.69 2.44
C ALA A 14 2.98 -3.22 3.49
N GLY A 15 2.59 -1.94 3.44
CA GLY A 15 1.53 -1.38 4.26
C GLY A 15 0.21 -2.13 4.08
N VAL A 16 -0.20 -2.41 2.84
CA VAL A 16 -1.42 -3.19 2.56
C VAL A 16 -1.34 -4.60 3.16
N MET A 17 -0.19 -5.27 3.05
CA MET A 17 -0.01 -6.60 3.65
C MET A 17 -0.12 -6.54 5.18
N LEU A 18 0.49 -5.53 5.81
CA LEU A 18 0.40 -5.32 7.25
C LEU A 18 -1.05 -5.02 7.67
N GLN A 19 -1.79 -4.24 6.89
CA GLN A 19 -3.20 -3.94 7.14
C GLN A 19 -4.07 -5.22 7.08
N ALA A 20 -3.84 -6.10 6.10
CA ALA A 20 -4.54 -7.39 6.01
C ALA A 20 -4.19 -8.31 7.20
N ALA A 21 -2.92 -8.37 7.58
CA ALA A 21 -2.47 -9.17 8.73
C ALA A 21 -3.05 -8.65 10.06
N SER A 22 -3.10 -7.32 10.25
CA SER A 22 -3.61 -6.71 11.48
C SER A 22 -5.11 -6.93 11.67
N VAL A 23 -5.91 -6.78 10.61
CA VAL A 23 -7.36 -7.06 10.71
C VAL A 23 -7.63 -8.55 10.91
N ALA A 24 -6.85 -9.44 10.28
CA ALA A 24 -6.96 -10.88 10.52
C ALA A 24 -6.63 -11.23 11.98
N TYR A 25 -5.55 -10.67 12.54
CA TYR A 25 -5.20 -10.85 13.95
C TYR A 25 -6.32 -10.38 14.88
N GLY A 26 -6.89 -9.19 14.63
CA GLY A 26 -8.02 -8.68 15.39
C GLY A 26 -9.24 -9.59 15.32
N MET A 27 -9.57 -10.09 14.13
CA MET A 27 -10.73 -10.95 13.92
C MET A 27 -10.57 -12.32 14.61
N PHE A 28 -9.43 -12.98 14.43
CA PHE A 28 -9.19 -14.28 15.10
C PHE A 28 -9.10 -14.13 16.63
N GLY A 29 -8.52 -13.03 17.12
CA GLY A 29 -8.50 -12.74 18.54
C GLY A 29 -9.90 -12.51 19.11
N LEU A 30 -10.76 -11.78 18.40
CA LEU A 30 -12.16 -11.58 18.78
C LEU A 30 -12.93 -12.90 18.82
N LEU A 31 -12.79 -13.73 17.78
CA LEU A 31 -13.45 -15.04 17.73
C LEU A 31 -13.01 -15.93 18.90
N LYS A 32 -11.71 -16.00 19.17
CA LYS A 32 -11.20 -16.74 20.33
C LYS A 32 -11.79 -16.26 21.64
N TRP A 33 -11.84 -14.94 21.85
CA TRP A 33 -12.41 -14.36 23.07
C TRP A 33 -13.90 -14.69 23.23
N VAL A 34 -14.68 -14.68 22.15
CA VAL A 34 -16.10 -15.11 22.17
C VAL A 34 -16.24 -16.59 22.48
N ASP A 35 -15.37 -17.46 21.90
CA ASP A 35 -15.38 -18.90 22.18
C ASP A 35 -15.04 -19.20 23.65
N GLU A 36 -14.29 -18.34 24.31
CA GLU A 36 -13.96 -18.41 25.75
C GLU A 36 -15.08 -17.83 26.67
N GLY A 37 -16.23 -17.47 26.09
CA GLY A 37 -17.40 -16.98 26.83
C GLY A 37 -17.54 -15.45 26.89
N GLY A 38 -16.72 -14.72 26.15
CA GLY A 38 -16.84 -13.26 26.00
C GLY A 38 -18.13 -12.89 25.28
N THR A 39 -18.80 -11.83 25.72
CA THR A 39 -20.01 -11.28 25.07
C THR A 39 -19.72 -9.88 24.58
N LEU A 40 -19.93 -9.65 23.30
CA LEU A 40 -19.74 -8.32 22.66
C LEU A 40 -21.08 -7.60 22.59
N ASP A 41 -21.24 -6.56 23.37
CA ASP A 41 -22.40 -5.67 23.36
C ASP A 41 -21.97 -4.20 23.51
N LYS A 42 -22.95 -3.29 23.58
CA LYS A 42 -22.69 -1.84 23.69
C LYS A 42 -22.01 -1.44 25.01
N SER A 43 -22.05 -2.29 26.03
CA SER A 43 -21.42 -2.03 27.34
C SER A 43 -20.01 -2.62 27.43
N THR A 44 -19.59 -3.38 26.45
CA THR A 44 -18.27 -4.01 26.43
C THR A 44 -17.18 -2.93 26.34
N ASP A 45 -16.33 -2.88 27.36
CA ASP A 45 -15.16 -2.00 27.37
C ASP A 45 -14.07 -2.59 26.47
N VAL A 46 -13.97 -2.06 25.25
CA VAL A 46 -13.03 -2.53 24.24
C VAL A 46 -11.66 -1.92 24.50
N THR A 47 -10.82 -2.66 25.21
CA THR A 47 -9.41 -2.29 25.41
C THR A 47 -8.51 -2.96 24.36
N PRO A 48 -7.31 -2.41 24.05
CA PRO A 48 -6.37 -3.02 23.11
C PRO A 48 -5.98 -4.46 23.47
N ASP A 49 -5.99 -4.82 24.74
CA ASP A 49 -5.60 -6.14 25.24
C ASP A 49 -6.75 -7.18 25.14
N LEU A 50 -7.97 -6.72 24.87
CA LEU A 50 -9.13 -7.58 24.80
C LEU A 50 -9.16 -8.33 23.44
N GLY A 51 -8.98 -9.65 23.46
CA GLY A 51 -9.23 -10.52 22.32
C GLY A 51 -8.53 -10.11 21.01
N GLY A 52 -7.35 -9.48 21.09
CA GLY A 52 -6.63 -9.04 19.89
C GLY A 52 -7.15 -7.75 19.25
N PHE A 53 -7.98 -6.97 19.94
CA PHE A 53 -8.50 -5.68 19.44
C PHE A 53 -7.41 -4.69 19.00
N ILE A 54 -6.18 -4.83 19.49
CA ILE A 54 -5.02 -4.06 18.99
C ILE A 54 -4.86 -4.19 17.46
N GLY A 55 -5.22 -5.35 16.89
CA GLY A 55 -5.18 -5.56 15.44
C GLY A 55 -6.12 -4.61 14.68
N PHE A 56 -7.31 -4.37 15.21
CA PHE A 56 -8.25 -3.39 14.63
C PHE A 56 -7.74 -1.96 14.79
N SER A 57 -7.14 -1.62 15.92
CA SER A 57 -6.53 -0.31 16.15
C SER A 57 -5.37 -0.04 15.18
N VAL A 58 -4.49 -1.03 14.99
CA VAL A 58 -3.38 -0.94 14.02
C VAL A 58 -3.93 -0.81 12.59
N HIS A 59 -4.99 -1.56 12.25
CA HIS A 59 -5.65 -1.44 10.96
C HIS A 59 -6.25 -0.03 10.76
N ALA A 60 -6.97 0.49 11.72
CA ALA A 60 -7.61 1.80 11.63
C ALA A 60 -6.57 2.93 11.49
N VAL A 61 -5.61 3.01 12.41
CA VAL A 61 -4.57 4.06 12.39
C VAL A 61 -3.68 3.94 11.16
N GLY A 62 -3.22 2.73 10.85
CA GLY A 62 -2.38 2.47 9.69
C GLY A 62 -3.08 2.75 8.37
N GLY A 63 -4.36 2.34 8.25
CA GLY A 63 -5.17 2.50 7.05
C GLY A 63 -5.61 3.94 6.79
N ILE A 64 -5.97 4.69 7.83
CA ILE A 64 -6.45 6.07 7.70
C ILE A 64 -5.30 7.08 7.56
N PHE A 65 -4.17 6.85 8.21
CA PHE A 65 -3.10 7.86 8.28
C PHE A 65 -1.80 7.40 7.62
N ILE A 66 -1.26 6.24 7.98
CA ILE A 66 0.12 5.85 7.60
C ILE A 66 0.21 5.51 6.12
N VAL A 67 -0.64 4.59 5.63
CA VAL A 67 -0.60 4.17 4.22
C VAL A 67 -0.93 5.32 3.28
N PRO A 68 -1.99 6.16 3.51
CA PRO A 68 -2.26 7.33 2.70
C PRO A 68 -1.14 8.37 2.71
N LEU A 69 -0.47 8.58 3.85
CA LEU A 69 0.68 9.47 3.93
C LEU A 69 1.84 8.97 3.05
N ILE A 70 2.14 7.67 3.10
CA ILE A 70 3.19 7.07 2.25
C ILE A 70 2.81 7.19 0.77
N ALA A 71 1.54 6.96 0.40
CA ALA A 71 1.05 7.12 -0.96
C ALA A 71 1.13 8.59 -1.44
N LEU A 72 0.87 9.55 -0.57
CA LEU A 72 1.05 10.98 -0.86
C LEU A 72 2.54 11.32 -1.07
N LEU A 73 3.43 10.82 -0.22
CA LEU A 73 4.88 10.99 -0.39
C LEU A 73 5.39 10.35 -1.68
N LEU A 74 4.83 9.19 -2.07
CA LEU A 74 5.10 8.56 -3.36
C LEU A 74 4.70 9.50 -4.51
N LEU A 75 3.50 10.08 -4.44
CA LEU A 75 3.02 11.03 -5.45
C LEU A 75 3.92 12.26 -5.53
N ILE A 76 4.28 12.87 -4.40
CA ILE A 76 5.21 14.01 -4.37
C ILE A 76 6.57 13.62 -4.97
N SER A 77 7.13 12.47 -4.57
CA SER A 77 8.43 12.00 -5.07
C SER A 77 8.44 11.75 -6.59
N SER A 78 7.27 11.42 -7.16
CA SER A 78 7.14 11.10 -8.59
C SER A 78 7.47 12.28 -9.52
N PHE A 79 7.24 13.51 -9.08
CA PHE A 79 7.57 14.72 -9.85
C PHE A 79 9.08 14.91 -10.02
N PHE A 80 9.88 14.34 -9.12
CA PHE A 80 11.34 14.48 -9.10
C PHE A 80 12.07 13.19 -9.54
N ALA A 81 11.37 12.07 -9.63
CA ALA A 81 11.96 10.76 -9.85
C ALA A 81 12.41 10.54 -11.32
N LYS A 82 11.85 11.28 -12.29
CA LYS A 82 12.11 11.11 -13.74
C LYS A 82 11.98 9.63 -14.19
N VAL A 83 10.93 8.95 -13.71
CA VAL A 83 10.58 7.58 -14.09
C VAL A 83 9.53 7.63 -15.20
N PRO A 84 9.71 6.94 -16.33
CA PRO A 84 8.72 6.93 -17.41
C PRO A 84 7.35 6.45 -16.92
N GLY A 85 6.32 7.32 -17.03
CA GLY A 85 4.98 7.08 -16.51
C GLY A 85 4.87 7.07 -14.98
N GLY A 86 5.92 7.50 -14.25
CA GLY A 86 5.96 7.49 -12.80
C GLY A 86 4.85 8.31 -12.16
N ILE A 87 4.60 9.53 -12.65
CA ILE A 87 3.51 10.39 -12.16
C ILE A 87 2.14 9.71 -12.34
N LYS A 88 1.88 9.16 -13.54
CA LYS A 88 0.61 8.46 -13.80
C LYS A 88 0.38 7.33 -12.79
N TRP A 89 1.39 6.49 -12.55
CA TRP A 89 1.24 5.36 -11.63
C TRP A 89 1.16 5.80 -10.17
N ALA A 90 1.87 6.85 -9.77
CA ALA A 90 1.74 7.41 -8.43
C ALA A 90 0.35 8.02 -8.19
N LEU A 91 -0.24 8.69 -9.20
CA LEU A 91 -1.63 9.18 -9.14
C LEU A 91 -2.64 8.04 -9.02
N ILE A 92 -2.45 6.94 -9.75
CA ILE A 92 -3.31 5.75 -9.64
C ILE A 92 -3.21 5.17 -8.23
N VAL A 93 -1.98 4.94 -7.70
CA VAL A 93 -1.78 4.43 -6.34
C VAL A 93 -2.45 5.34 -5.31
N PHE A 94 -2.24 6.64 -5.40
CA PHE A 94 -2.85 7.59 -4.48
C PHE A 94 -4.38 7.58 -4.57
N GLY A 95 -4.95 7.61 -5.78
CA GLY A 95 -6.39 7.60 -6.01
C GLY A 95 -7.07 6.33 -5.47
N VAL A 96 -6.51 5.13 -5.74
CA VAL A 96 -7.07 3.88 -5.19
C VAL A 96 -6.85 3.78 -3.68
N THR A 97 -5.81 4.43 -3.12
CA THR A 97 -5.62 4.51 -1.66
C THR A 97 -6.68 5.42 -1.01
N VAL A 98 -6.99 6.56 -1.61
CA VAL A 98 -8.09 7.43 -1.13
C VAL A 98 -9.43 6.69 -1.19
N LEU A 99 -9.70 5.98 -2.28
CA LEU A 99 -10.89 5.13 -2.41
C LEU A 99 -10.90 4.04 -1.33
N GLN A 100 -9.75 3.44 -1.01
CA GLN A 100 -9.62 2.42 0.04
C GLN A 100 -10.07 2.95 1.40
N VAL A 101 -9.63 4.16 1.77
CA VAL A 101 -10.05 4.81 3.02
C VAL A 101 -11.54 5.07 3.02
N ALA A 102 -12.06 5.66 1.94
CA ALA A 102 -13.50 5.95 1.82
C ALA A 102 -14.35 4.67 1.97
N LEU A 103 -14.00 3.61 1.23
CA LEU A 103 -14.70 2.32 1.34
C LEU A 103 -14.65 1.76 2.76
N GLY A 104 -13.50 1.86 3.44
CA GLY A 104 -13.38 1.40 4.83
C GLY A 104 -14.28 2.16 5.79
N LEU A 105 -14.31 3.50 5.70
CA LEU A 105 -15.16 4.34 6.55
C LEU A 105 -16.65 4.09 6.31
N PHE A 106 -17.08 4.05 5.06
CA PHE A 106 -18.50 3.82 4.73
C PHE A 106 -18.96 2.38 4.94
N SER A 107 -18.06 1.41 5.06
CA SER A 107 -18.41 0.01 5.37
C SER A 107 -19.05 -0.15 6.75
N HIS A 108 -18.84 0.79 7.68
CA HIS A 108 -19.52 0.79 8.96
C HIS A 108 -21.03 1.02 8.83
N GLU A 109 -21.45 1.84 7.85
CA GLU A 109 -22.86 2.11 7.58
C GLU A 109 -23.46 1.07 6.61
N VAL A 110 -22.68 0.63 5.63
CA VAL A 110 -23.11 -0.30 4.59
C VAL A 110 -22.14 -1.48 4.51
N ALA A 111 -22.43 -2.55 5.22
CA ALA A 111 -21.56 -3.73 5.33
C ALA A 111 -21.14 -4.32 3.97
N GLY A 112 -22.00 -4.22 2.95
CA GLY A 112 -21.68 -4.66 1.58
C GLY A 112 -20.47 -3.96 0.96
N LEU A 113 -20.15 -2.74 1.37
CA LEU A 113 -18.94 -2.02 0.90
C LEU A 113 -17.64 -2.68 1.40
N GLY A 114 -17.69 -3.51 2.44
CA GLY A 114 -16.54 -4.30 2.89
C GLY A 114 -15.98 -5.21 1.81
N TRP A 115 -16.82 -5.76 0.92
CA TRP A 115 -16.36 -6.51 -0.25
C TRP A 115 -15.53 -5.66 -1.19
N LEU A 116 -16.01 -4.45 -1.51
CA LEU A 116 -15.30 -3.51 -2.38
C LEU A 116 -14.02 -3.01 -1.72
N HIS A 117 -14.04 -2.79 -0.41
CA HIS A 117 -12.84 -2.46 0.37
C HIS A 117 -11.77 -3.55 0.24
N GLY A 118 -12.14 -4.82 0.41
CA GLY A 118 -11.22 -5.95 0.26
C GLY A 118 -10.65 -6.07 -1.16
N LEU A 119 -11.51 -5.97 -2.19
CA LEU A 119 -11.07 -6.00 -3.59
C LEU A 119 -10.17 -4.83 -3.95
N ASN A 120 -10.52 -3.62 -3.50
CA ASN A 120 -9.71 -2.43 -3.76
C ASN A 120 -8.35 -2.50 -3.05
N ALA A 121 -8.23 -3.19 -1.90
CA ALA A 121 -6.93 -3.42 -1.27
C ALA A 121 -5.96 -4.17 -2.19
N LEU A 122 -6.44 -5.14 -2.97
CA LEU A 122 -5.64 -5.84 -3.99
C LEU A 122 -5.22 -4.90 -5.13
N LEU A 123 -6.08 -3.94 -5.51
CA LEU A 123 -5.73 -2.92 -6.51
C LEU A 123 -4.66 -1.97 -5.97
N VAL A 124 -4.76 -1.53 -4.70
CA VAL A 124 -3.71 -0.70 -4.07
C VAL A 124 -2.38 -1.45 -4.08
N PHE A 125 -2.37 -2.71 -3.65
CA PHE A 125 -1.17 -3.55 -3.65
C PHE A 125 -0.59 -3.70 -5.06
N GLY A 126 -1.38 -4.15 -6.03
CA GLY A 126 -0.94 -4.41 -7.40
C GLY A 126 -0.44 -3.16 -8.13
N THR A 127 -1.11 -2.03 -7.95
CA THR A 127 -0.69 -0.75 -8.55
C THR A 127 0.59 -0.23 -7.90
N ALA A 128 0.76 -0.37 -6.59
CA ALA A 128 1.98 0.01 -5.88
C ALA A 128 3.19 -0.83 -6.32
N VAL A 129 3.03 -2.15 -6.42
CA VAL A 129 4.09 -3.05 -6.95
C VAL A 129 4.42 -2.67 -8.40
N THR A 130 3.43 -2.41 -9.23
CA THR A 130 3.63 -1.99 -10.63
C THR A 130 4.41 -0.68 -10.69
N ALA A 131 4.08 0.31 -9.85
CA ALA A 131 4.81 1.57 -9.76
C ALA A 131 6.28 1.35 -9.38
N ALA A 132 6.56 0.51 -8.38
CA ALA A 132 7.91 0.18 -7.94
C ALA A 132 8.75 -0.49 -9.05
N MET A 133 8.16 -1.45 -9.77
CA MET A 133 8.85 -2.21 -10.83
C MET A 133 9.16 -1.37 -12.07
N ARG A 134 8.48 -0.24 -12.29
CA ARG A 134 8.82 0.69 -13.38
C ARG A 134 10.23 1.27 -13.26
N VAL A 135 10.70 1.50 -12.05
CA VAL A 135 12.08 1.97 -11.81
C VAL A 135 13.07 0.91 -12.27
N THR A 136 12.83 -0.35 -11.92
CA THR A 136 13.71 -1.47 -12.31
C THR A 136 13.82 -1.60 -13.82
N ARG A 137 12.68 -1.53 -14.53
CA ARG A 137 12.65 -1.58 -16.00
C ARG A 137 13.36 -0.39 -16.65
N ALA A 138 13.18 0.83 -16.11
CA ALA A 138 13.85 2.02 -16.64
C ALA A 138 15.36 1.96 -16.48
N VAL A 139 15.87 1.38 -15.37
CA VAL A 139 17.30 1.18 -15.16
C VAL A 139 17.86 0.10 -16.10
N ALA A 140 17.12 -1.02 -16.25
CA ALA A 140 17.54 -2.10 -17.14
C ALA A 140 17.64 -1.66 -18.61
N ASN A 141 16.69 -0.86 -19.09
CA ASN A 141 16.70 -0.32 -20.45
C ASN A 141 17.89 0.64 -20.65
N SER A 142 18.12 1.55 -19.69
CA SER A 142 19.25 2.48 -19.76
C SER A 142 20.63 1.76 -19.83
N ASN A 143 20.77 0.66 -19.10
CA ASN A 143 22.00 -0.14 -19.16
C ASN A 143 22.18 -0.87 -20.49
N LYS A 144 21.06 -1.28 -21.12
CA LYS A 144 21.06 -1.88 -22.44
C LYS A 144 21.49 -0.89 -23.51
N ASP A 145 20.92 0.32 -23.49
CA ASP A 145 21.22 1.37 -24.46
C ASP A 145 22.72 1.75 -24.41
N VAL A 146 23.33 1.78 -23.21
CA VAL A 146 24.77 2.02 -23.04
C VAL A 146 25.62 0.84 -23.55
N ALA A 147 25.16 -0.40 -23.37
CA ALA A 147 25.89 -1.58 -23.86
C ALA A 147 25.88 -1.72 -25.38
N ASP A 148 24.80 -1.24 -26.01
CA ASP A 148 24.59 -1.31 -27.46
C ASP A 148 25.20 -0.07 -28.20
N GLU A 149 25.76 0.91 -27.48
CA GLU A 149 26.42 2.09 -28.09
C GLU A 149 27.69 1.67 -28.84
N PRO A 150 27.82 1.97 -30.14
CA PRO A 150 29.00 1.61 -30.90
C PRO A 150 30.28 2.23 -30.30
N LEU A 151 31.32 1.44 -30.16
CA LEU A 151 32.64 1.95 -29.74
C LEU A 151 33.06 3.09 -30.67
N PRO A 152 33.56 4.22 -30.17
CA PRO A 152 34.10 5.30 -31.00
C PRO A 152 35.16 4.74 -31.94
N ALA A 153 35.04 5.05 -33.25
CA ALA A 153 36.00 4.63 -34.23
C ALA A 153 37.42 5.07 -33.80
N ALA A 154 38.32 4.11 -33.68
CA ALA A 154 39.71 4.41 -33.36
C ALA A 154 40.25 5.35 -34.44
N THR A 155 40.55 6.59 -34.08
CA THR A 155 41.28 7.53 -34.94
C THR A 155 42.70 7.00 -35.06
N VAL A 156 42.99 6.32 -36.16
CA VAL A 156 44.36 5.94 -36.54
C VAL A 156 45.00 7.22 -37.11
N SER A 157 45.92 7.77 -36.37
CA SER A 157 46.84 8.86 -36.80
C SER A 157 48.11 8.31 -37.38
#